data_f726e839c6b90eb22115ec8ee5068376
#
_entry.id   f726e839c6b90eb22115ec8ee5068376
#
_cell.length_a   1.000
_cell.length_b   1.000
_cell.length_c   1.000
_cell.angle_alpha   90.00
_cell.angle_beta   90.00
_cell.angle_gamma   90.00
#
_symmetry.space_group_name_H-M   'P 1'
#
loop_
_entity.id
_entity.type
_entity.pdbx_description
1 polymer ?
#
loop_
_entity_poly.entity_id
_entity_poly.type
_entity_poly.pdbx_seq_one_letter_code
_entity_poly.pdbx_strand_id
1 'polypeptide(L)'
;DSHTTYSRTMTETDIVLHADLGDVFPHHMDVEFAKKSEFGQRIAHGALTFSMAVGMKAATINTVGFSYGYDHLRFVKPVFIGDTIHVVVTITEKRDHPKRKDMGIVVEHMDVINQRGETVLVCDHLTLNQRRTPLE
;
A
#
# COMPACT_ATOMS: atom_id res chain seq x y z
N ASP A 1 -1.92 -18.03 5.10
CA ASP A 1 -3.26 -17.47 5.09
C ASP A 1 -3.28 -16.14 4.35
N SER A 2 -4.12 -16.01 3.33
CA SER A 2 -4.15 -14.80 2.49
C SER A 2 -5.58 -14.41 2.13
N HIS A 3 -5.76 -13.12 1.79
CA HIS A 3 -7.01 -12.61 1.29
C HIS A 3 -6.77 -11.50 0.27
N THR A 4 -7.78 -11.22 -0.54
CA THR A 4 -7.73 -10.22 -1.59
C THR A 4 -8.74 -9.13 -1.28
N THR A 5 -8.32 -7.87 -1.42
CA THR A 5 -9.21 -6.73 -1.21
C THR A 5 -10.12 -6.50 -2.42
N TYR A 6 -11.08 -5.58 -2.27
CA TYR A 6 -11.80 -5.02 -3.41
C TYR A 6 -10.82 -4.26 -4.32
N SER A 7 -11.25 -3.96 -5.54
CA SER A 7 -10.46 -3.23 -6.53
C SER A 7 -10.82 -1.75 -6.55
N ARG A 8 -9.86 -0.91 -6.92
CA ARG A 8 -10.07 0.53 -7.08
C ARG A 8 -9.30 1.06 -8.28
N THR A 9 -9.93 1.93 -9.06
CA THR A 9 -9.31 2.57 -10.21
C THR A 9 -8.62 3.87 -9.81
N MET A 10 -7.37 4.03 -10.27
CA MET A 10 -6.62 5.27 -10.11
C MET A 10 -7.17 6.33 -11.04
N THR A 11 -7.61 7.46 -10.48
CA THR A 11 -8.20 8.56 -11.24
C THR A 11 -7.27 9.77 -11.29
N GLU A 12 -7.52 10.69 -12.24
CA GLU A 12 -6.83 11.97 -12.25
C GLU A 12 -7.10 12.77 -10.97
N THR A 13 -8.32 12.70 -10.46
CA THR A 13 -8.70 13.37 -9.20
C THR A 13 -7.81 12.90 -8.04
N ASP A 14 -7.54 11.60 -7.96
CA ASP A 14 -6.66 11.05 -6.91
C ASP A 14 -5.28 11.69 -6.96
N ILE A 15 -4.71 11.80 -8.15
CA ILE A 15 -3.38 12.39 -8.36
C ILE A 15 -3.37 13.88 -7.99
N VAL A 16 -4.37 14.62 -8.44
CA VAL A 16 -4.48 16.08 -8.17
C VAL A 16 -4.63 16.32 -6.66
N LEU A 17 -5.49 15.56 -5.98
CA LEU A 17 -5.68 15.71 -4.54
C LEU A 17 -4.40 15.36 -3.77
N HIS A 18 -3.70 14.32 -4.19
CA HIS A 18 -2.43 13.96 -3.54
C HIS A 18 -1.35 15.03 -3.76
N ALA A 19 -1.33 15.63 -4.96
CA ALA A 19 -0.38 16.70 -5.28
C ALA A 19 -0.55 17.93 -4.38
N ASP A 20 -1.72 18.13 -3.78
CA ASP A 20 -1.96 19.22 -2.81
C ASP A 20 -1.08 19.09 -1.56
N LEU A 21 -0.52 17.91 -1.30
CA LEU A 21 0.46 17.72 -0.22
C LEU A 21 1.85 18.25 -0.58
N GLY A 22 2.05 18.72 -1.81
CA GLY A 22 3.26 19.40 -2.26
C GLY A 22 4.04 18.73 -3.38
N ASP A 23 3.75 17.48 -3.70
CA ASP A 23 4.46 16.75 -4.76
C ASP A 23 3.81 16.99 -6.12
N VAL A 24 4.23 18.07 -6.77
CA VAL A 24 3.76 18.49 -8.10
C VAL A 24 4.77 18.15 -9.20
N PHE A 25 5.59 17.13 -9.00
CA PHE A 25 6.62 16.75 -9.94
C PHE A 25 6.04 16.48 -11.34
N PRO A 26 6.72 16.90 -12.43
CA PRO A 26 6.14 16.85 -13.77
C PRO A 26 5.66 15.48 -14.24
N HIS A 27 6.28 14.39 -13.79
CA HIS A 27 5.80 13.05 -14.13
C HIS A 27 4.35 12.82 -13.69
N HIS A 28 3.88 13.55 -12.68
CA HIS A 28 2.52 13.42 -12.16
C HIS A 28 1.58 14.47 -12.71
N MET A 29 2.07 15.70 -12.92
CA MET A 29 1.21 16.86 -13.12
C MET A 29 1.33 17.53 -14.48
N ASP A 30 2.32 17.16 -15.30
CA ASP A 30 2.56 17.78 -16.61
C ASP A 30 2.39 16.75 -17.71
N VAL A 31 1.27 16.83 -18.43
CA VAL A 31 0.93 15.89 -19.50
C VAL A 31 1.98 15.93 -20.62
N GLU A 32 2.43 17.11 -21.01
CA GLU A 32 3.38 17.25 -22.11
C GLU A 32 4.77 16.72 -21.73
N PHE A 33 5.22 16.98 -20.52
CA PHE A 33 6.44 16.39 -19.99
C PHE A 33 6.34 14.86 -19.93
N ALA A 34 5.23 14.35 -19.40
CA ALA A 34 5.05 12.91 -19.20
C ALA A 34 5.00 12.14 -20.52
N LYS A 35 4.43 12.73 -21.58
CA LYS A 35 4.41 12.13 -22.92
C LYS A 35 5.82 11.86 -23.47
N LYS A 36 6.79 12.69 -23.11
CA LYS A 36 8.19 12.59 -23.54
C LYS A 36 9.05 11.77 -22.60
N SER A 37 8.51 11.37 -21.43
CA SER A 37 9.22 10.56 -20.47
C SER A 37 9.24 9.10 -20.90
N GLU A 38 10.07 8.30 -20.23
CA GLU A 38 10.13 6.84 -20.47
C GLU A 38 8.79 6.15 -20.21
N PHE A 39 7.89 6.76 -19.42
CA PHE A 39 6.57 6.20 -19.11
C PHE A 39 5.53 6.52 -20.19
N GLY A 40 5.73 7.53 -21.01
CA GLY A 40 4.83 7.92 -22.10
C GLY A 40 3.53 8.58 -21.67
N GLN A 41 3.27 8.68 -20.38
CA GLN A 41 2.06 9.29 -19.79
C GLN A 41 2.30 9.60 -18.31
N ARG A 42 1.38 10.36 -17.71
CA ARG A 42 1.45 10.70 -16.29
C ARG A 42 1.33 9.43 -15.44
N ILE A 43 2.14 9.37 -14.40
CA ILE A 43 2.12 8.27 -13.44
C ILE A 43 1.64 8.76 -12.09
N ALA A 44 1.01 7.87 -11.32
CA ALA A 44 0.62 8.16 -9.95
C ALA A 44 1.86 8.22 -9.06
N HIS A 45 1.79 9.06 -8.01
CA HIS A 45 2.80 9.07 -6.97
C HIS A 45 2.87 7.69 -6.30
N GLY A 46 4.07 7.19 -6.06
CA GLY A 46 4.24 5.94 -5.32
C GLY A 46 3.56 5.99 -3.96
N ALA A 47 3.71 7.12 -3.25
CA ALA A 47 3.08 7.32 -1.95
C ALA A 47 1.55 7.33 -2.03
N LEU A 48 0.96 7.81 -3.13
CA LEU A 48 -0.49 7.75 -3.35
C LEU A 48 -0.96 6.30 -3.50
N THR A 49 -0.31 5.54 -4.36
CA THR A 49 -0.63 4.12 -4.57
C THR A 49 -0.50 3.35 -3.24
N PHE A 50 0.54 3.63 -2.48
CA PHE A 50 0.74 3.05 -1.17
C PHE A 50 -0.40 3.38 -0.21
N SER A 51 -0.80 4.64 -0.12
CA SER A 51 -1.90 5.07 0.74
C SER A 51 -3.23 4.43 0.34
N MET A 52 -3.49 4.31 -0.96
CA MET A 52 -4.69 3.62 -1.46
C MET A 52 -4.69 2.15 -1.04
N ALA A 53 -3.57 1.47 -1.21
CA ALA A 53 -3.43 0.06 -0.83
C ALA A 53 -3.66 -0.14 0.67
N VAL A 54 -3.09 0.71 1.50
CA VAL A 54 -3.28 0.69 2.95
C VAL A 54 -4.75 0.90 3.30
N GLY A 55 -5.42 1.85 2.65
CA GLY A 55 -6.83 2.11 2.85
C GLY A 55 -7.73 0.94 2.45
N MET A 56 -7.43 0.29 1.35
CA MET A 56 -8.17 -0.87 0.87
C MET A 56 -8.02 -2.06 1.84
N LYS A 57 -6.81 -2.28 2.33
CA LYS A 57 -6.52 -3.32 3.33
C LYS A 57 -7.24 -3.03 4.65
N ALA A 58 -7.38 -1.77 5.03
CA ALA A 58 -7.96 -1.34 6.29
C ALA A 58 -9.51 -1.31 6.28
N ALA A 59 -10.15 -1.93 5.28
CA ALA A 59 -11.60 -1.94 5.18
C ALA A 59 -12.29 -2.63 6.36
N THR A 60 -11.60 -3.51 7.06
CA THR A 60 -12.09 -4.15 8.29
C THR A 60 -11.46 -3.45 9.49
N ILE A 61 -12.32 -2.98 10.40
CA ILE A 61 -11.86 -2.30 11.63
C ILE A 61 -11.28 -3.33 12.60
N ASN A 62 -10.04 -3.11 13.00
CA ASN A 62 -9.38 -3.90 14.05
C ASN A 62 -9.10 -3.00 15.24
N THR A 63 -9.86 -3.20 16.33
CA THR A 63 -9.75 -2.38 17.53
C THR A 63 -8.69 -2.86 18.52
N VAL A 64 -8.08 -4.03 18.27
CA VAL A 64 -7.06 -4.63 19.16
C VAL A 64 -5.66 -4.58 18.57
N GLY A 65 -5.51 -3.95 17.41
CA GLY A 65 -4.22 -3.82 16.74
C GLY A 65 -4.07 -2.47 16.08
N PHE A 66 -2.84 -2.12 15.79
CA PHE A 66 -2.52 -0.89 15.07
C PHE A 66 -1.23 -1.06 14.26
N SER A 67 -1.02 -0.16 13.34
CA SER A 67 0.15 -0.17 12.46
C SER A 67 1.42 0.11 13.27
N TYR A 68 2.43 -0.74 13.09
CA TYR A 68 3.73 -0.63 13.74
C TYR A 68 4.80 -0.08 12.79
N GLY A 69 4.75 -0.49 11.54
CA GLY A 69 5.67 -0.02 10.52
C GLY A 69 5.53 -0.79 9.22
N TYR A 70 6.33 -0.39 8.24
CA TYR A 70 6.39 -1.01 6.91
C TYR A 70 7.84 -1.26 6.55
N ASP A 71 8.16 -2.50 6.18
CA ASP A 71 9.48 -2.90 5.70
C ASP A 71 9.40 -3.27 4.22
N HIS A 72 10.54 -3.18 3.54
CA HIS A 72 10.70 -3.66 2.15
C HIS A 72 9.70 -3.03 1.17
N LEU A 73 9.35 -1.77 1.39
CA LEU A 73 8.46 -1.03 0.48
C LEU A 73 9.20 -0.74 -0.82
N ARG A 74 8.64 -1.21 -1.94
CA ARG A 74 9.20 -1.00 -3.28
C ARG A 74 8.11 -0.63 -4.26
N PHE A 75 8.39 0.36 -5.09
CA PHE A 75 7.56 0.74 -6.23
C PHE A 75 8.07 -0.03 -7.44
N VAL A 76 7.43 -1.14 -7.75
CA VAL A 76 7.93 -2.11 -8.73
C VAL A 76 7.66 -1.67 -10.16
N LYS A 77 6.45 -1.12 -10.40
CA LYS A 77 6.03 -0.63 -11.73
C LYS A 77 5.18 0.62 -11.56
N PRO A 78 5.17 1.50 -12.59
CA PRO A 78 4.32 2.69 -12.54
C PRO A 78 2.84 2.32 -12.55
N VAL A 79 2.03 3.17 -11.90
CA VAL A 79 0.57 3.09 -11.95
C VAL A 79 0.08 4.29 -12.75
N PHE A 80 -0.74 4.03 -13.76
CA PHE A 80 -1.27 5.04 -14.65
C PHE A 80 -2.70 5.42 -14.29
N ILE A 81 -3.13 6.58 -14.73
CA ILE A 81 -4.55 6.97 -14.66
C ILE A 81 -5.36 5.92 -15.43
N GLY A 82 -6.41 5.38 -14.79
CA GLY A 82 -7.23 4.33 -15.38
C GLY A 82 -6.82 2.91 -14.97
N ASP A 83 -5.65 2.73 -14.38
CA ASP A 83 -5.28 1.43 -13.83
C ASP A 83 -6.15 1.08 -12.63
N THR A 84 -6.55 -0.17 -12.56
CA THR A 84 -7.37 -0.68 -11.46
C THR A 84 -6.54 -1.65 -10.64
N ILE A 85 -6.40 -1.35 -9.37
CA ILE A 85 -5.55 -2.12 -8.46
C ILE A 85 -6.37 -2.83 -7.39
N HIS A 86 -5.84 -3.93 -6.91
CA HIS A 86 -6.28 -4.62 -5.70
C HIS A 86 -5.07 -5.07 -4.91
N VAL A 87 -5.28 -5.49 -3.67
CA VAL A 87 -4.18 -5.91 -2.79
C VAL A 87 -4.40 -7.36 -2.39
N VAL A 88 -3.34 -8.15 -2.51
CA VAL A 88 -3.28 -9.51 -1.93
C VAL A 88 -2.47 -9.42 -0.66
N VAL A 89 -3.08 -9.79 0.45
CA VAL A 89 -2.49 -9.70 1.79
C VAL A 89 -2.24 -11.12 2.28
N THR A 90 -0.99 -11.42 2.65
CA THR A 90 -0.59 -12.74 3.15
C THR A 90 0.10 -12.58 4.49
N ILE A 91 -0.39 -13.26 5.51
CA ILE A 91 0.30 -13.29 6.81
C ILE A 91 1.51 -14.21 6.66
N THR A 92 2.71 -13.64 6.82
CA THR A 92 3.96 -14.37 6.63
C THR A 92 4.65 -14.74 7.94
N GLU A 93 4.36 -13.99 9.02
CA GLU A 93 5.05 -14.20 10.29
C GLU A 93 4.20 -13.68 11.43
N LYS A 94 4.30 -14.34 12.56
CA LYS A 94 3.81 -13.86 13.86
C LYS A 94 4.94 -14.01 14.85
N ARG A 95 5.29 -12.95 15.57
CA ARG A 95 6.40 -12.97 16.49
C ARG A 95 6.08 -12.21 17.77
N ASP A 96 6.85 -12.49 18.81
CA ASP A 96 6.70 -11.82 20.09
C ASP A 96 7.24 -10.39 20.00
N HIS A 97 6.60 -9.48 20.72
CA HIS A 97 7.15 -8.15 20.91
C HIS A 97 8.35 -8.23 21.86
N PRO A 98 9.49 -7.57 21.57
CA PRO A 98 10.70 -7.68 22.39
C PRO A 98 10.54 -7.16 23.82
N LYS A 99 9.56 -6.29 24.09
CA LYS A 99 9.39 -5.66 25.41
C LYS A 99 7.99 -5.86 26.00
N ARG A 100 6.97 -6.14 25.19
CA ARG A 100 5.59 -6.21 25.64
C ARG A 100 5.06 -7.62 25.61
N LYS A 101 4.68 -8.14 26.78
CA LYS A 101 4.16 -9.50 26.91
C LYS A 101 2.69 -9.63 26.55
N ASP A 102 1.97 -8.49 26.52
CA ASP A 102 0.55 -8.43 26.17
C ASP A 102 0.31 -8.26 24.67
N MET A 103 1.37 -8.02 23.89
CA MET A 103 1.29 -7.74 22.47
C MET A 103 2.13 -8.72 21.64
N GLY A 104 1.73 -8.87 20.38
CA GLY A 104 2.49 -9.61 19.39
C GLY A 104 2.56 -8.85 18.09
N ILE A 105 3.58 -9.12 17.29
CA ILE A 105 3.77 -8.52 15.97
C ILE A 105 3.28 -9.51 14.92
N VAL A 106 2.40 -9.06 14.03
CA VAL A 106 1.97 -9.80 12.85
C VAL A 106 2.55 -9.12 11.63
N VAL A 107 3.21 -9.90 10.78
CA VAL A 107 3.75 -9.39 9.51
C VAL A 107 2.84 -9.84 8.38
N GLU A 108 2.33 -8.87 7.65
CA GLU A 108 1.47 -9.09 6.50
C GLU A 108 2.19 -8.62 5.24
N HIS A 109 2.46 -9.55 4.33
CA HIS A 109 3.00 -9.21 3.02
C HIS A 109 1.88 -8.66 2.14
N MET A 110 2.12 -7.53 1.50
CA MET A 110 1.16 -6.88 0.62
C MET A 110 1.71 -6.86 -0.81
N ASP A 111 0.95 -7.43 -1.73
CA ASP A 111 1.16 -7.30 -3.17
C ASP A 111 0.06 -6.44 -3.75
N VAL A 112 0.40 -5.32 -4.34
CA VAL A 112 -0.55 -4.45 -5.06
C VAL A 112 -0.45 -4.81 -6.54
N ILE A 113 -1.58 -5.22 -7.11
CA ILE A 113 -1.63 -5.82 -8.45
C ILE A 113 -2.60 -5.03 -9.31
N ASN A 114 -2.19 -4.71 -10.55
CA ASN A 114 -3.04 -3.99 -11.50
C ASN A 114 -3.94 -4.97 -12.30
N GLN A 115 -4.76 -4.43 -13.21
CA GLN A 115 -5.70 -5.21 -14.02
C GLN A 115 -5.01 -6.15 -15.02
N ARG A 116 -3.73 -5.94 -15.28
CA ARG A 116 -2.93 -6.81 -16.16
C ARG A 116 -2.28 -7.97 -15.40
N GLY A 117 -2.53 -8.08 -14.10
CA GLY A 117 -1.89 -9.09 -13.27
C GLY A 117 -0.46 -8.77 -12.86
N GLU A 118 -0.03 -7.52 -13.02
CA GLU A 118 1.32 -7.10 -12.69
C GLU A 118 1.39 -6.55 -11.27
N THR A 119 2.41 -6.95 -10.53
CA THR A 119 2.70 -6.36 -9.22
C THR A 119 3.30 -4.97 -9.43
N VAL A 120 2.67 -3.95 -8.87
CA VAL A 120 3.10 -2.55 -8.99
C VAL A 120 3.77 -2.03 -7.72
N LEU A 121 3.44 -2.61 -6.57
CA LEU A 121 3.99 -2.23 -5.27
C LEU A 121 4.00 -3.44 -4.36
N VAL A 122 5.06 -3.56 -3.55
CA VAL A 122 5.15 -4.58 -2.49
C VAL A 122 5.59 -3.93 -1.20
N CYS A 123 5.17 -4.50 -0.08
CA CYS A 123 5.73 -4.17 1.23
C CYS A 123 5.35 -5.24 2.25
N ASP A 124 6.01 -5.19 3.39
CA ASP A 124 5.67 -5.98 4.57
C ASP A 124 5.12 -5.03 5.62
N HIS A 125 3.85 -5.19 5.96
CA HIS A 125 3.19 -4.38 6.98
C HIS A 125 3.29 -5.08 8.33
N LEU A 126 3.88 -4.41 9.30
CA LEU A 126 3.97 -4.90 10.67
C LEU A 126 2.86 -4.26 11.48
N THR A 127 2.02 -5.10 12.08
CA THR A 127 0.97 -4.64 13.00
C THR A 127 1.28 -5.14 14.40
N LEU A 128 0.97 -4.31 15.38
CA LEU A 128 1.07 -4.64 16.79
C LEU A 128 -0.32 -4.99 17.28
N ASN A 129 -0.49 -6.22 17.77
CA ASN A 129 -1.79 -6.77 18.11
C ASN A 129 -1.81 -7.24 19.57
N GLN A 130 -2.92 -6.96 20.24
CA GLN A 130 -3.13 -7.45 21.59
C GLN A 130 -3.25 -8.98 21.58
N ARG A 131 -2.53 -9.63 22.48
CA ARG A 131 -2.65 -11.07 22.67
C ARG A 131 -3.96 -11.41 23.39
N ARG A 132 -4.52 -12.57 23.04
CA ARG A 132 -5.63 -13.13 23.82
C ARG A 132 -5.18 -13.47 25.23
N THR A 133 -3.97 -14.01 25.35
CA THR A 133 -3.36 -14.38 26.63
C THR A 133 -1.95 -13.79 26.66
N PRO A 134 -1.65 -12.88 27.61
CA PRO A 134 -0.31 -12.32 27.74
C PRO A 134 0.73 -13.41 28.05
N LEU A 135 1.96 -13.18 27.61
CA LEU A 135 3.09 -14.04 27.98
C LEU A 135 3.44 -13.86 29.46
N GLU A 136 3.90 -14.91 30.06
CA GLU A 136 4.37 -14.90 31.47
C GLU A 136 5.74 -14.22 31.64
#